data_751b8fb13fe8144c3dbd4753a61ff25f
#
_entry.id   751b8fb13fe8144c3dbd4753a61ff25f
#
_cell.length_a   1.000
_cell.length_b   1.000
_cell.length_c   1.000
_cell.angle_alpha   90.00
_cell.angle_beta   90.00
_cell.angle_gamma   90.00
#
_symmetry.space_group_name_H-M   'P 1'
#
loop_
_entity.id
_entity.type
_entity.pdbx_description
1 polymer ?
#
loop_
_entity_poly.entity_id
_entity_poly.type
_entity_poly.pdbx_seq_one_letter_code
_entity_poly.pdbx_strand_id
1 'polypeptide(L)'
;MTSVSRLIVCLLWPLAWPGAAAWVVEKDKSGTRDHPLVSRYQGSVLHNQGSSGFEQVELPLGRYDDAQQPARPVKFQRIEGKVLNYAYWAPQGRSDLEVFRNYQSALAKSGFVLLYACDEPARCQSDGLGKFAADWTGRSSSFQGGYDGLSRMDDSGMFPPRFLVAYLKGAQGEVYVSLTVRPPSSLQDGKGVGPPYFLQVVEVQAMRTDAVTVNAAALQKGLAADGKVALYGVVFDTGSAVVKPESKAQLDEMARLMAASQALKVFIVGHTDNVGDLSANLALSQRRAEAIAAWLADRKSVV
;
A
#
# COMPACT_ATOMS: atom_id res chain seq x y z
N MET A 1 36.81 4.19 82.86
CA MET A 1 37.05 4.16 81.40
C MET A 1 35.85 3.50 80.78
N THR A 2 34.88 4.29 80.38
CA THR A 2 33.57 3.85 79.85
C THR A 2 33.60 3.92 78.36
N SER A 3 33.55 2.74 77.69
CA SER A 3 33.45 2.61 76.24
C SER A 3 32.02 2.86 75.78
N VAL A 4 31.84 3.86 74.91
CA VAL A 4 30.56 4.19 74.26
C VAL A 4 30.53 3.53 72.91
N SER A 5 29.79 2.40 72.78
CA SER A 5 29.49 1.78 71.50
C SER A 5 28.46 2.62 70.72
N ARG A 6 28.88 3.15 69.56
CA ARG A 6 27.97 3.83 68.63
C ARG A 6 27.28 2.77 67.72
N LEU A 7 25.97 2.67 67.86
CA LEU A 7 25.15 1.90 66.95
C LEU A 7 24.93 2.75 65.66
N ILE A 8 25.42 2.24 64.52
CA ILE A 8 25.10 2.81 63.21
C ILE A 8 23.84 2.12 62.69
N VAL A 9 22.70 2.82 62.68
CA VAL A 9 21.48 2.33 62.07
C VAL A 9 21.55 2.72 60.59
N CYS A 10 21.84 1.74 59.71
CA CYS A 10 21.66 1.87 58.26
C CYS A 10 20.16 1.84 57.92
N LEU A 11 19.57 2.98 57.70
CA LEU A 11 18.26 3.09 57.05
C LEU A 11 18.37 2.67 55.56
N LEU A 12 18.05 1.43 55.26
CA LEU A 12 17.81 0.99 53.89
C LEU A 12 16.50 1.61 53.39
N TRP A 13 16.62 2.70 52.67
CA TRP A 13 15.52 3.22 51.87
C TRP A 13 15.28 2.26 50.72
N PRO A 14 14.07 1.70 50.51
CA PRO A 14 13.80 0.94 49.33
C PRO A 14 13.85 1.94 48.16
N LEU A 15 14.85 1.79 47.29
CA LEU A 15 14.85 2.38 45.97
C LEU A 15 13.66 1.75 45.23
N ALA A 16 12.50 2.37 45.34
CA ALA A 16 11.39 2.07 44.43
C ALA A 16 11.86 2.46 43.03
N TRP A 17 12.28 1.46 42.26
CA TRP A 17 12.43 1.61 40.81
C TRP A 17 11.11 2.15 40.28
N PRO A 18 11.08 3.25 39.53
CA PRO A 18 9.85 3.64 38.88
C PRO A 18 9.42 2.48 37.98
N GLY A 19 8.39 1.79 38.39
CA GLY A 19 7.81 0.68 37.63
C GLY A 19 7.61 1.19 36.21
N ALA A 20 8.09 0.45 35.23
CA ALA A 20 7.83 0.72 33.84
C ALA A 20 6.33 0.98 33.70
N ALA A 21 5.95 2.21 33.33
CA ALA A 21 4.57 2.61 33.22
C ALA A 21 3.85 1.58 32.35
N ALA A 22 2.87 0.91 32.93
CA ALA A 22 2.07 -0.07 32.21
C ALA A 22 1.43 0.67 31.03
N TRP A 23 1.77 0.20 29.85
CA TRP A 23 1.43 0.79 28.57
C TRP A 23 0.01 0.35 28.21
N VAL A 24 -0.95 1.18 28.45
CA VAL A 24 -2.36 0.90 28.19
C VAL A 24 -2.75 1.61 26.90
N VAL A 25 -3.19 0.86 25.90
CA VAL A 25 -3.77 1.41 24.67
C VAL A 25 -5.27 1.60 24.92
N GLU A 26 -5.64 2.72 25.49
CA GLU A 26 -7.05 2.98 25.88
C GLU A 26 -7.84 3.72 24.80
N LYS A 27 -7.19 4.39 23.87
CA LYS A 27 -7.84 5.30 22.90
C LYS A 27 -7.22 5.20 21.52
N ASP A 28 -8.04 5.51 20.53
CA ASP A 28 -7.58 5.68 19.16
C ASP A 28 -6.49 6.75 19.08
N LYS A 29 -5.53 6.54 18.20
CA LYS A 29 -4.55 7.55 17.84
C LYS A 29 -5.28 8.77 17.26
N SER A 30 -4.96 9.94 17.74
CA SER A 30 -5.58 11.19 17.29
C SER A 30 -5.48 11.35 15.77
N GLY A 31 -6.55 11.79 15.13
CA GLY A 31 -6.62 12.01 13.68
C GLY A 31 -6.83 10.75 12.85
N THR A 32 -7.00 9.58 13.46
CA THR A 32 -7.29 8.33 12.76
C THR A 32 -8.80 8.07 12.66
N ARG A 33 -9.22 7.32 11.64
CA ARG A 33 -10.60 6.90 11.42
C ARG A 33 -10.66 5.58 10.66
N ASP A 34 -11.72 4.82 10.83
CA ASP A 34 -11.94 3.58 10.10
C ASP A 34 -12.16 3.80 8.60
N HIS A 35 -11.94 2.74 7.83
CA HIS A 35 -12.32 2.71 6.44
C HIS A 35 -13.86 2.66 6.29
N PRO A 36 -14.45 3.44 5.36
CA PRO A 36 -15.91 3.52 5.24
C PRO A 36 -16.57 2.19 4.85
N LEU A 37 -15.88 1.31 4.11
CA LEU A 37 -16.41 0.00 3.69
C LEU A 37 -16.09 -1.13 4.68
N VAL A 38 -15.03 -1.01 5.46
CA VAL A 38 -14.56 -2.10 6.35
C VAL A 38 -14.26 -1.52 7.72
N SER A 39 -15.21 -1.69 8.63
CA SER A 39 -15.06 -1.23 10.02
C SER A 39 -14.10 -2.11 10.80
N ARG A 40 -13.62 -1.60 11.93
CA ARG A 40 -12.89 -2.40 12.92
C ARG A 40 -13.75 -3.45 13.57
N TYR A 41 -13.15 -4.47 14.18
CA TYR A 41 -13.81 -5.35 15.14
C TYR A 41 -14.31 -4.50 16.32
N GLN A 42 -15.56 -4.72 16.75
CA GLN A 42 -16.20 -3.92 17.80
C GLN A 42 -15.38 -3.87 19.09
N GLY A 43 -15.16 -2.66 19.61
CA GLY A 43 -14.36 -2.41 20.80
C GLY A 43 -12.85 -2.41 20.59
N SER A 44 -12.37 -2.56 19.36
CA SER A 44 -10.95 -2.42 19.04
C SER A 44 -10.49 -0.97 19.11
N VAL A 45 -9.21 -0.80 19.40
CA VAL A 45 -8.52 0.51 19.40
C VAL A 45 -7.68 0.64 18.14
N LEU A 46 -7.83 1.73 17.41
CA LEU A 46 -7.03 2.07 16.24
C LEU A 46 -5.70 2.67 16.68
N HIS A 47 -4.67 1.81 16.71
CA HIS A 47 -3.34 2.17 17.18
C HIS A 47 -2.56 3.00 16.16
N ASN A 48 -2.66 2.67 14.89
CA ASN A 48 -1.97 3.40 13.83
C ASN A 48 -2.73 3.29 12.49
N GLN A 49 -2.54 4.32 11.65
CA GLN A 49 -3.11 4.40 10.32
C GLN A 49 -2.08 5.02 9.38
N GLY A 50 -2.06 4.53 8.14
CA GLY A 50 -1.25 5.11 7.08
C GLY A 50 -1.94 5.01 5.73
N SER A 51 -1.52 5.83 4.77
CA SER A 51 -2.05 5.78 3.41
C SER A 51 -1.00 6.20 2.38
N SER A 52 -1.08 5.59 1.19
CA SER A 52 -0.38 6.05 -0.01
C SER A 52 -1.42 6.34 -1.08
N GLY A 53 -1.27 7.47 -1.78
CA GLY A 53 -2.19 7.88 -2.84
C GLY A 53 -2.18 6.97 -4.05
N PHE A 54 -1.02 6.37 -4.36
CA PHE A 54 -0.85 5.34 -5.39
C PHE A 54 0.37 4.48 -5.04
N GLU A 55 0.18 3.17 -5.05
CA GLU A 55 1.23 2.20 -4.76
C GLU A 55 0.92 0.87 -5.45
N GLN A 56 1.94 0.05 -5.70
CA GLN A 56 1.79 -1.33 -6.12
C GLN A 56 1.89 -2.27 -4.92
N VAL A 57 0.92 -3.14 -4.75
CA VAL A 57 0.87 -4.14 -3.68
C VAL A 57 0.88 -5.54 -4.27
N GLU A 58 1.68 -6.43 -3.69
CA GLU A 58 1.62 -7.86 -3.96
C GLU A 58 0.80 -8.55 -2.87
N LEU A 59 -0.41 -9.00 -3.20
CA LEU A 59 -1.28 -9.73 -2.28
C LEU A 59 -1.02 -11.24 -2.39
N PRO A 60 -0.61 -11.91 -1.30
CA PRO A 60 -0.43 -13.35 -1.30
C PRO A 60 -1.76 -14.09 -1.46
N LEU A 61 -1.81 -15.03 -2.39
CA LEU A 61 -2.96 -15.91 -2.64
C LEU A 61 -2.62 -17.39 -2.43
N GLY A 62 -1.60 -17.67 -1.64
CA GLY A 62 -1.13 -19.01 -1.33
C GLY A 62 -0.10 -19.01 -0.21
N ARG A 63 0.33 -20.19 0.21
CA ARG A 63 1.42 -20.35 1.19
C ARG A 63 2.73 -19.76 0.65
N TYR A 64 3.66 -19.47 1.53
CA TYR A 64 5.03 -19.10 1.16
C TYR A 64 5.85 -20.32 0.76
N ASP A 65 6.74 -20.13 -0.18
CA ASP A 65 7.74 -21.11 -0.60
C ASP A 65 9.10 -20.70 -0.05
N ASP A 66 9.59 -21.44 0.94
CA ASP A 66 10.83 -21.18 1.63
C ASP A 66 12.07 -21.63 0.84
N ALA A 67 11.87 -22.45 -0.21
CA ALA A 67 12.94 -22.82 -1.12
C ALA A 67 13.43 -21.62 -1.96
N GLN A 68 12.62 -20.57 -2.07
CA GLN A 68 13.02 -19.33 -2.74
C GLN A 68 13.70 -18.36 -1.76
N GLN A 69 14.75 -17.68 -2.23
CA GLN A 69 15.45 -16.66 -1.44
C GLN A 69 15.36 -15.29 -2.16
N PRO A 70 14.67 -14.28 -1.60
CA PRO A 70 13.83 -14.33 -0.40
C PRO A 70 12.56 -15.18 -0.59
N ALA A 71 12.03 -15.75 0.49
CA ALA A 71 10.78 -16.52 0.46
C ALA A 71 9.65 -15.71 -0.15
N ARG A 72 8.86 -16.33 -1.06
CA ARG A 72 7.76 -15.68 -1.77
C ARG A 72 6.50 -16.55 -1.72
N PRO A 73 5.30 -15.96 -1.81
CA PRO A 73 4.09 -16.74 -1.94
C PRO A 73 4.10 -17.52 -3.27
N VAL A 74 3.69 -18.79 -3.22
CA VAL A 74 3.56 -19.65 -4.42
C VAL A 74 2.58 -19.07 -5.45
N LYS A 75 1.65 -18.23 -4.99
CA LYS A 75 0.70 -17.47 -5.80
C LYS A 75 0.49 -16.10 -5.18
N PHE A 76 0.49 -15.09 -6.00
CA PHE A 76 0.20 -13.70 -5.59
C PHE A 76 -0.48 -12.94 -6.72
N GLN A 77 -1.11 -11.83 -6.39
CA GLN A 77 -1.67 -10.87 -7.34
C GLN A 77 -1.07 -9.49 -7.09
N ARG A 78 -0.61 -8.83 -8.16
CA ARG A 78 -0.18 -7.44 -8.14
C ARG A 78 -1.36 -6.54 -8.41
N ILE A 79 -1.49 -5.52 -7.60
CA ILE A 79 -2.58 -4.55 -7.66
C ILE A 79 -1.99 -3.18 -7.48
N GLU A 80 -2.47 -2.23 -8.27
CA GLU A 80 -2.08 -0.82 -8.20
C GLU A 80 -3.28 0.03 -7.78
N GLY A 81 -3.05 0.97 -6.90
CA GLY A 81 -4.10 1.85 -6.42
C GLY A 81 -3.73 2.63 -5.18
N LYS A 82 -4.73 3.24 -4.59
CA LYS A 82 -4.61 3.89 -3.29
C LYS A 82 -4.61 2.82 -2.20
N VAL A 83 -3.59 2.86 -1.35
CA VAL A 83 -3.40 1.90 -0.26
C VAL A 83 -3.68 2.57 1.07
N LEU A 84 -4.51 1.92 1.90
CA LEU A 84 -4.83 2.34 3.26
C LEU A 84 -4.47 1.19 4.21
N ASN A 85 -3.71 1.51 5.25
CA ASN A 85 -3.22 0.56 6.23
C ASN A 85 -3.72 0.94 7.62
N TYR A 86 -4.19 -0.03 8.38
CA TYR A 86 -4.74 0.13 9.71
C TYR A 86 -4.14 -0.91 10.65
N ALA A 87 -3.71 -0.47 11.82
CA ALA A 87 -3.22 -1.33 12.89
C ALA A 87 -4.12 -1.19 14.11
N TYR A 88 -4.71 -2.29 14.55
CA TYR A 88 -5.66 -2.34 15.64
C TYR A 88 -5.22 -3.25 16.77
N TRP A 89 -5.67 -2.94 17.96
CA TRP A 89 -5.73 -3.85 19.09
C TRP A 89 -7.18 -4.29 19.31
N ALA A 90 -7.45 -5.58 19.28
CA ALA A 90 -8.74 -6.10 19.67
C ALA A 90 -8.96 -5.95 21.19
N PRO A 91 -10.22 -6.04 21.68
CA PRO A 91 -10.49 -6.00 23.10
C PRO A 91 -9.86 -7.19 23.84
N GLN A 92 -9.50 -6.96 25.09
CA GLN A 92 -9.00 -8.03 25.97
C GLN A 92 -10.01 -9.21 26.05
N GLY A 93 -9.48 -10.42 26.16
CA GLY A 93 -10.28 -11.64 26.26
C GLY A 93 -10.84 -12.15 24.93
N ARG A 94 -10.53 -11.50 23.80
CA ARG A 94 -10.85 -12.01 22.47
C ARG A 94 -9.69 -12.84 21.91
N SER A 95 -10.03 -13.88 21.14
CA SER A 95 -9.03 -14.69 20.46
C SER A 95 -8.76 -14.15 19.04
N ASP A 96 -7.58 -14.44 18.52
CA ASP A 96 -7.22 -14.19 17.12
C ASP A 96 -8.18 -14.89 16.15
N LEU A 97 -8.63 -16.12 16.47
CA LEU A 97 -9.61 -16.86 15.69
C LEU A 97 -10.96 -16.13 15.65
N GLU A 98 -11.42 -15.61 16.80
CA GLU A 98 -12.70 -14.87 16.86
C GLU A 98 -12.66 -13.62 15.99
N VAL A 99 -11.60 -12.81 16.09
CA VAL A 99 -11.42 -11.62 15.26
C VAL A 99 -11.39 -12.00 13.78
N PHE A 100 -10.59 -12.99 13.42
CA PHE A 100 -10.47 -13.48 12.04
C PHE A 100 -11.82 -13.93 11.45
N ARG A 101 -12.56 -14.77 12.17
CA ARG A 101 -13.87 -15.30 11.73
C ARG A 101 -14.93 -14.22 11.60
N ASN A 102 -14.91 -13.20 12.45
CA ASN A 102 -15.80 -12.06 12.33
C ASN A 102 -15.55 -11.28 11.03
N TYR A 103 -14.29 -10.99 10.68
CA TYR A 103 -13.96 -10.36 9.41
C TYR A 103 -14.33 -11.24 8.22
N GLN A 104 -13.99 -12.52 8.24
CA GLN A 104 -14.36 -13.46 7.19
C GLN A 104 -15.88 -13.47 6.94
N SER A 105 -16.67 -13.53 8.00
CA SER A 105 -18.14 -13.49 7.91
C SER A 105 -18.67 -12.13 7.43
N ALA A 106 -18.13 -11.03 7.95
CA ALA A 106 -18.58 -9.69 7.59
C ALA A 106 -18.29 -9.36 6.13
N LEU A 107 -17.08 -9.67 5.65
CA LEU A 107 -16.70 -9.48 4.26
C LEU A 107 -17.58 -10.30 3.31
N ALA A 108 -17.83 -11.59 3.63
CA ALA A 108 -18.72 -12.43 2.83
C ALA A 108 -20.16 -11.88 2.76
N LYS A 109 -20.71 -11.45 3.91
CA LYS A 109 -22.05 -10.85 3.96
C LYS A 109 -22.14 -9.52 3.19
N SER A 110 -21.04 -8.80 3.05
CA SER A 110 -20.95 -7.55 2.30
C SER A 110 -20.64 -7.76 0.81
N GLY A 111 -20.67 -9.00 0.32
CA GLY A 111 -20.49 -9.33 -1.09
C GLY A 111 -19.04 -9.47 -1.54
N PHE A 112 -18.06 -9.43 -0.61
CA PHE A 112 -16.68 -9.73 -0.96
C PHE A 112 -16.49 -11.21 -1.28
N VAL A 113 -15.74 -11.47 -2.34
CA VAL A 113 -15.26 -12.81 -2.69
C VAL A 113 -13.96 -13.08 -1.95
N LEU A 114 -13.91 -14.15 -1.19
CA LEU A 114 -12.69 -14.58 -0.51
C LEU A 114 -11.75 -15.23 -1.52
N LEU A 115 -10.60 -14.60 -1.80
CA LEU A 115 -9.59 -15.08 -2.74
C LEU A 115 -8.64 -16.08 -2.09
N TYR A 116 -8.28 -15.86 -0.83
CA TYR A 116 -7.42 -16.73 -0.04
C TYR A 116 -7.72 -16.57 1.44
N ALA A 117 -7.65 -17.65 2.19
CA ALA A 117 -7.72 -17.63 3.64
C ALA A 117 -6.84 -18.72 4.24
N CYS A 118 -6.19 -18.38 5.32
CA CYS A 118 -5.29 -19.22 6.07
C CYS A 118 -5.59 -19.03 7.56
N ASP A 119 -6.31 -19.96 8.16
CA ASP A 119 -6.77 -19.90 9.56
C ASP A 119 -6.17 -20.98 10.46
N GLU A 120 -5.44 -21.94 9.87
CA GLU A 120 -4.74 -22.99 10.60
C GLU A 120 -3.22 -22.77 10.50
N PRO A 121 -2.51 -22.74 11.64
CA PRO A 121 -1.06 -22.56 11.64
C PRO A 121 -0.34 -23.48 10.67
N ALA A 122 -0.68 -24.76 10.61
CA ALA A 122 -0.03 -25.73 9.72
C ALA A 122 -0.24 -25.44 8.22
N ARG A 123 -1.31 -24.74 7.85
CA ARG A 123 -1.58 -24.34 6.46
C ARG A 123 -0.96 -22.99 6.09
N CYS A 124 -0.78 -22.16 7.11
CA CYS A 124 -0.19 -20.85 6.97
C CYS A 124 1.33 -20.89 7.05
N GLN A 125 1.88 -21.95 7.65
CA GLN A 125 3.32 -22.11 7.84
C GLN A 125 4.00 -22.63 6.57
N SER A 126 4.72 -21.78 5.99
CA SER A 126 6.14 -21.92 5.81
C SER A 126 6.83 -20.98 6.82
N ASP A 127 8.08 -21.17 7.15
CA ASP A 127 8.86 -20.27 8.01
C ASP A 127 8.88 -18.82 7.50
N GLY A 128 8.45 -18.60 6.26
CA GLY A 128 8.29 -17.31 5.61
C GLY A 128 7.12 -16.44 6.09
N LEU A 129 6.16 -16.96 6.86
CA LEU A 129 5.05 -16.12 7.33
C LEU A 129 5.44 -15.12 8.41
N GLY A 130 6.46 -15.43 9.20
CA GLY A 130 7.11 -14.44 10.05
C GLY A 130 7.71 -13.30 9.21
N LYS A 131 8.33 -13.63 8.07
CA LYS A 131 8.83 -12.66 7.09
C LYS A 131 7.70 -11.94 6.35
N PHE A 132 6.59 -12.61 6.03
CA PHE A 132 5.44 -11.96 5.37
C PHE A 132 4.88 -10.82 6.21
N ALA A 133 4.67 -11.05 7.49
CA ALA A 133 4.19 -9.99 8.35
C ALA A 133 5.23 -8.87 8.52
N ALA A 134 6.53 -9.19 8.58
CA ALA A 134 7.60 -8.22 8.63
C ALA A 134 7.77 -7.47 7.31
N ASP A 135 7.70 -8.14 6.15
CA ASP A 135 7.76 -7.51 4.84
C ASP A 135 6.51 -6.67 4.57
N TRP A 136 5.35 -7.13 5.02
CA TRP A 136 4.10 -6.40 4.88
C TRP A 136 4.08 -5.16 5.79
N THR A 137 4.53 -5.27 7.03
CA THR A 137 4.68 -4.14 7.96
C THR A 137 5.88 -3.27 7.64
N GLY A 138 6.98 -3.83 7.18
CA GLY A 138 8.23 -3.12 6.88
C GLY A 138 8.19 -2.29 5.58
N ARG A 139 7.38 -2.68 4.60
CA ARG A 139 7.12 -1.88 3.38
C ARG A 139 6.12 -0.76 3.59
N SER A 140 5.38 -0.75 4.68
CA SER A 140 4.43 0.32 4.95
C SER A 140 5.11 1.54 5.59
N SER A 141 6.03 2.17 4.84
CA SER A 141 6.48 3.55 5.11
C SER A 141 5.30 4.55 5.23
N SER A 142 4.10 4.10 4.87
CA SER A 142 2.86 4.85 4.97
C SER A 142 2.27 4.94 6.39
N PHE A 143 2.71 4.12 7.36
CA PHE A 143 2.27 4.29 8.74
C PHE A 143 2.91 5.54 9.38
N GLN A 144 2.09 6.40 9.96
CA GLN A 144 2.58 7.60 10.67
C GLN A 144 3.47 7.19 11.85
N GLY A 145 4.73 7.62 11.82
CA GLY A 145 5.71 7.30 12.87
C GLY A 145 6.59 6.09 12.58
N GLY A 146 6.52 5.54 11.36
CA GLY A 146 7.43 4.49 10.91
C GLY A 146 7.29 3.17 11.68
N TYR A 147 8.36 2.37 11.61
CA TYR A 147 8.45 1.03 12.21
C TYR A 147 8.27 1.01 13.74
N ASP A 148 8.66 2.06 14.45
CA ASP A 148 8.58 2.12 15.92
C ASP A 148 7.16 2.02 16.47
N GLY A 149 6.16 2.45 15.72
CA GLY A 149 4.75 2.32 16.10
C GLY A 149 4.21 0.89 15.96
N LEU A 150 4.83 0.07 15.10
CA LEU A 150 4.40 -1.29 14.79
C LEU A 150 5.27 -2.35 15.44
N SER A 151 6.54 -2.06 15.75
CA SER A 151 7.49 -3.02 16.34
C SER A 151 6.97 -3.64 17.64
N ARG A 152 6.18 -2.89 18.40
CA ARG A 152 5.56 -3.38 19.64
C ARG A 152 4.34 -4.29 19.39
N MET A 153 3.78 -4.27 18.19
CA MET A 153 2.73 -5.19 17.75
C MET A 153 3.34 -6.43 17.06
N ASP A 154 4.61 -6.37 16.69
CA ASP A 154 5.32 -7.38 15.89
C ASP A 154 6.17 -8.36 16.72
N ASP A 155 6.16 -8.27 18.04
CA ASP A 155 6.97 -9.09 18.94
C ASP A 155 6.57 -10.59 18.97
N SER A 156 5.71 -11.00 18.07
CA SER A 156 5.17 -12.35 17.97
C SER A 156 5.80 -13.19 16.86
N GLY A 157 7.08 -12.97 16.55
CA GLY A 157 7.80 -13.75 15.52
C GLY A 157 7.79 -15.28 15.73
N MET A 158 7.20 -15.77 16.83
CA MET A 158 7.07 -17.20 17.14
C MET A 158 5.71 -17.81 16.77
N PHE A 159 4.69 -17.01 16.42
CA PHE A 159 3.34 -17.55 16.18
C PHE A 159 2.83 -17.17 14.80
N PRO A 160 2.41 -18.14 13.97
CA PRO A 160 1.90 -17.86 12.65
C PRO A 160 0.61 -17.05 12.74
N PRO A 161 0.50 -15.96 11.97
CA PRO A 161 -0.74 -15.17 11.91
C PRO A 161 -1.82 -15.92 11.14
N ARG A 162 -3.08 -15.55 11.38
CA ARG A 162 -4.19 -15.85 10.48
C ARG A 162 -4.22 -14.77 9.40
N PHE A 163 -4.49 -15.19 8.17
CA PHE A 163 -4.43 -14.27 7.04
C PHE A 163 -5.57 -14.53 6.05
N LEU A 164 -6.15 -13.48 5.50
CA LEU A 164 -7.08 -13.57 4.38
C LEU A 164 -6.89 -12.44 3.37
N VAL A 165 -7.29 -12.71 2.13
CA VAL A 165 -7.46 -11.71 1.07
C VAL A 165 -8.87 -11.86 0.51
N ALA A 166 -9.57 -10.73 0.38
CA ALA A 166 -10.89 -10.64 -0.18
C ALA A 166 -10.97 -9.53 -1.25
N TYR A 167 -11.90 -9.66 -2.17
CA TYR A 167 -12.09 -8.80 -3.32
C TYR A 167 -13.55 -8.40 -3.48
N LEU A 168 -13.82 -7.14 -3.78
CA LEU A 168 -15.13 -6.63 -4.12
C LEU A 168 -15.04 -5.81 -5.42
N LYS A 169 -15.92 -6.13 -6.38
CA LYS A 169 -16.17 -5.29 -7.53
C LYS A 169 -17.48 -4.53 -7.32
N GLY A 170 -17.36 -3.26 -7.01
CA GLY A 170 -18.48 -2.36 -6.75
C GLY A 170 -18.70 -1.33 -7.86
N ALA A 171 -19.76 -0.53 -7.73
CA ALA A 171 -20.05 0.56 -8.64
C ALA A 171 -18.98 1.67 -8.64
N GLN A 172 -18.23 1.80 -7.56
CA GLN A 172 -17.16 2.79 -7.37
C GLN A 172 -15.76 2.26 -7.72
N GLY A 173 -15.66 1.03 -8.26
CA GLY A 173 -14.40 0.40 -8.62
C GLY A 173 -14.16 -0.91 -7.89
N GLU A 174 -12.93 -1.39 -8.00
CA GLU A 174 -12.46 -2.64 -7.40
C GLU A 174 -11.73 -2.35 -6.09
N VAL A 175 -12.04 -3.14 -5.06
CA VAL A 175 -11.43 -3.02 -3.73
C VAL A 175 -10.90 -4.37 -3.29
N TYR A 176 -9.64 -4.40 -2.87
CA TYR A 176 -9.03 -5.56 -2.24
C TYR A 176 -8.82 -5.27 -0.76
N VAL A 177 -9.04 -6.29 0.05
CA VAL A 177 -8.85 -6.25 1.50
C VAL A 177 -7.92 -7.39 1.88
N SER A 178 -6.85 -7.10 2.59
CA SER A 178 -6.07 -8.12 3.28
C SER A 178 -6.13 -7.91 4.79
N LEU A 179 -6.25 -8.99 5.52
CA LEU A 179 -6.30 -9.00 6.98
C LEU A 179 -5.25 -9.96 7.51
N THR A 180 -4.46 -9.49 8.45
CA THR A 180 -3.53 -10.28 9.25
C THR A 180 -3.94 -10.18 10.71
N VAL A 181 -4.23 -11.28 11.37
CA VAL A 181 -4.54 -11.33 12.81
C VAL A 181 -3.49 -12.18 13.48
N ARG A 182 -2.84 -11.65 14.51
CA ARG A 182 -1.82 -12.37 15.29
C ARG A 182 -2.40 -12.83 16.62
N PRO A 183 -1.95 -13.96 17.15
CA PRO A 183 -2.30 -14.34 18.51
C PRO A 183 -1.74 -13.31 19.51
N PRO A 184 -2.40 -13.13 20.66
CA PRO A 184 -1.88 -12.28 21.72
C PRO A 184 -0.55 -12.85 22.22
N SER A 185 0.42 -12.00 22.49
CA SER A 185 1.71 -12.40 23.08
C SER A 185 1.69 -12.21 24.61
N SER A 186 2.59 -12.91 25.31
CA SER A 186 2.77 -12.74 26.75
C SER A 186 3.16 -11.31 27.15
N LEU A 187 3.76 -10.55 26.25
CA LEU A 187 4.07 -9.12 26.47
C LEU A 187 2.83 -8.23 26.53
N GLN A 188 1.69 -8.73 26.09
CA GLN A 188 0.39 -8.03 26.09
C GLN A 188 -0.47 -8.46 27.30
N ASP A 189 -0.08 -9.53 28.00
CA ASP A 189 -0.77 -9.98 29.19
C ASP A 189 -0.74 -8.89 30.27
N GLY A 190 -1.92 -8.57 30.78
CA GLY A 190 -2.10 -7.49 31.78
C GLY A 190 -2.16 -6.07 31.23
N LYS A 191 -2.05 -5.85 29.91
CA LYS A 191 -2.12 -4.51 29.29
C LYS A 191 -3.52 -4.10 28.83
N GLY A 192 -4.54 -4.90 29.11
CA GLY A 192 -5.92 -4.58 28.76
C GLY A 192 -6.25 -4.68 27.27
N VAL A 193 -5.39 -5.30 26.47
CA VAL A 193 -5.58 -5.48 25.03
C VAL A 193 -5.60 -6.96 24.65
N GLY A 194 -6.33 -7.26 23.56
CA GLY A 194 -6.36 -8.57 22.92
C GLY A 194 -5.39 -8.67 21.75
N PRO A 195 -5.66 -9.58 20.80
CA PRO A 195 -4.80 -9.82 19.65
C PRO A 195 -4.64 -8.58 18.78
N PRO A 196 -3.41 -8.28 18.31
CA PRO A 196 -3.19 -7.27 17.30
C PRO A 196 -3.63 -7.77 15.94
N TYR A 197 -4.17 -6.85 15.13
CA TYR A 197 -4.48 -7.16 13.75
C TYR A 197 -4.26 -5.98 12.82
N PHE A 198 -3.97 -6.31 11.57
CA PHE A 198 -3.66 -5.36 10.51
C PHE A 198 -4.64 -5.53 9.38
N LEU A 199 -5.23 -4.42 8.96
CA LEU A 199 -6.13 -4.34 7.83
C LEU A 199 -5.50 -3.45 6.76
N GLN A 200 -5.34 -4.00 5.56
CA GLN A 200 -4.95 -3.21 4.39
C GLN A 200 -6.11 -3.19 3.42
N VAL A 201 -6.44 -2.02 2.92
CA VAL A 201 -7.44 -1.83 1.87
C VAL A 201 -6.75 -1.19 0.67
N VAL A 202 -6.91 -1.79 -0.50
CA VAL A 202 -6.42 -1.25 -1.77
C VAL A 202 -7.62 -0.88 -2.64
N GLU A 203 -7.82 0.42 -2.84
CA GLU A 203 -8.80 0.97 -3.78
C GLU A 203 -8.12 1.07 -5.15
N VAL A 204 -8.49 0.17 -6.09
CA VAL A 204 -7.86 0.11 -7.42
C VAL A 204 -8.12 1.41 -8.17
N GLN A 205 -7.06 2.04 -8.63
CA GLN A 205 -7.14 3.26 -9.44
C GLN A 205 -5.96 3.35 -10.39
N ALA A 206 -6.14 4.06 -11.52
CA ALA A 206 -5.05 4.35 -12.43
C ALA A 206 -4.07 5.38 -11.84
N MET A 207 -2.80 5.24 -12.15
CA MET A 207 -1.79 6.24 -11.81
C MET A 207 -2.07 7.55 -12.55
N ARG A 208 -1.88 8.66 -11.87
CA ARG A 208 -1.85 9.98 -12.53
C ARG A 208 -0.57 10.12 -13.35
N THR A 209 -0.70 10.29 -14.65
CA THR A 209 0.42 10.40 -15.59
C THR A 209 0.73 11.83 -16.04
N ASP A 210 -0.12 12.79 -15.62
CA ASP A 210 -0.10 14.20 -16.00
C ASP A 210 0.65 15.10 -14.99
N ALA A 211 1.25 14.53 -13.94
CA ALA A 211 1.90 15.28 -12.87
C ALA A 211 3.28 15.85 -13.27
N VAL A 212 3.89 15.34 -14.35
CA VAL A 212 5.20 15.76 -14.84
C VAL A 212 5.10 16.15 -16.32
N THR A 213 5.57 17.35 -16.64
CA THR A 213 5.64 17.85 -18.03
C THR A 213 7.10 17.99 -18.42
N VAL A 214 7.49 17.41 -19.56
CA VAL A 214 8.82 17.59 -20.13
C VAL A 214 8.80 18.86 -20.99
N ASN A 215 9.58 19.87 -20.61
CA ASN A 215 9.60 21.16 -21.31
C ASN A 215 10.31 21.08 -22.69
N ALA A 216 10.06 22.06 -23.56
CA ALA A 216 10.57 22.10 -24.92
C ALA A 216 12.13 21.96 -25.02
N ALA A 217 12.87 22.55 -24.09
CA ALA A 217 14.33 22.44 -24.06
C ALA A 217 14.81 21.02 -23.71
N ALA A 218 14.12 20.35 -22.77
CA ALA A 218 14.43 18.96 -22.43
C ALA A 218 14.06 18.01 -23.59
N LEU A 219 12.94 18.25 -24.28
CA LEU A 219 12.55 17.50 -25.47
C LEU A 219 13.60 17.66 -26.59
N GLN A 220 14.06 18.87 -26.83
CA GLN A 220 15.12 19.16 -27.84
C GLN A 220 16.42 18.42 -27.49
N LYS A 221 16.84 18.47 -26.22
CA LYS A 221 18.07 17.82 -25.77
C LYS A 221 17.94 16.27 -25.90
N GLY A 222 16.83 15.68 -25.55
CA GLY A 222 16.59 14.24 -25.69
C GLY A 222 16.59 13.81 -27.17
N LEU A 223 15.90 14.54 -28.02
CA LEU A 223 15.90 14.27 -29.47
C LEU A 223 17.31 14.41 -30.09
N ALA A 224 18.10 15.40 -29.66
CA ALA A 224 19.46 15.57 -30.16
C ALA A 224 20.42 14.48 -29.67
N ALA A 225 20.24 13.97 -28.44
CA ALA A 225 21.09 12.94 -27.84
C ALA A 225 20.76 11.53 -28.34
N ASP A 226 19.48 11.17 -28.32
CA ASP A 226 19.01 9.79 -28.47
C ASP A 226 18.17 9.54 -29.73
N GLY A 227 17.90 10.61 -30.53
CA GLY A 227 17.03 10.56 -31.70
C GLY A 227 15.56 10.29 -31.39
N LYS A 228 15.21 10.15 -30.14
CA LYS A 228 13.84 9.87 -29.65
C LYS A 228 13.61 10.42 -28.26
N VAL A 229 12.35 10.67 -27.92
CA VAL A 229 11.93 11.04 -26.56
C VAL A 229 10.55 10.47 -26.26
N ALA A 230 10.38 9.91 -25.07
CA ALA A 230 9.09 9.42 -24.61
C ALA A 230 8.28 10.56 -23.95
N LEU A 231 6.99 10.63 -24.27
CA LEU A 231 6.05 11.63 -23.75
C LEU A 231 5.03 10.93 -22.87
N TYR A 232 5.18 11.04 -21.57
CA TYR A 232 4.30 10.39 -20.59
C TYR A 232 3.06 11.23 -20.23
N GLY A 233 3.05 12.52 -20.55
CA GLY A 233 1.95 13.43 -20.22
C GLY A 233 0.83 13.48 -21.26
N VAL A 234 0.78 12.56 -22.24
CA VAL A 234 -0.28 12.47 -23.23
C VAL A 234 -1.22 11.31 -22.88
N VAL A 235 -2.47 11.63 -22.56
CA VAL A 235 -3.43 10.73 -21.95
C VAL A 235 -4.64 10.50 -22.85
N PHE A 236 -5.13 9.26 -22.88
CA PHE A 236 -6.33 8.82 -23.58
C PHE A 236 -7.20 7.97 -22.65
N ASP A 237 -8.49 7.91 -22.90
CA ASP A 237 -9.33 6.91 -22.26
C ASP A 237 -9.08 5.50 -22.82
N THR A 238 -9.44 4.48 -22.06
CA THR A 238 -9.30 3.08 -22.47
C THR A 238 -10.01 2.82 -23.80
N GLY A 239 -9.28 2.25 -24.76
CA GLY A 239 -9.83 1.95 -26.10
C GLY A 239 -10.09 3.19 -26.99
N SER A 240 -9.79 4.39 -26.51
CA SER A 240 -10.04 5.66 -27.21
C SER A 240 -8.75 6.27 -27.80
N ALA A 241 -8.90 7.02 -28.87
CA ALA A 241 -7.87 7.89 -29.46
C ALA A 241 -8.19 9.40 -29.25
N VAL A 242 -9.19 9.72 -28.47
CA VAL A 242 -9.53 11.11 -28.13
C VAL A 242 -8.53 11.61 -27.10
N VAL A 243 -7.80 12.68 -27.45
CA VAL A 243 -6.80 13.31 -26.57
C VAL A 243 -7.53 14.00 -25.41
N LYS A 244 -7.17 13.68 -24.20
CA LYS A 244 -7.79 14.26 -23.00
C LYS A 244 -7.28 15.68 -22.72
N PRO A 245 -8.09 16.57 -22.09
CA PRO A 245 -7.68 17.93 -21.76
C PRO A 245 -6.38 18.01 -20.94
N GLU A 246 -6.09 17.02 -20.10
CA GLU A 246 -4.90 16.94 -19.27
C GLU A 246 -3.61 16.84 -20.10
N SER A 247 -3.68 16.34 -21.32
CA SER A 247 -2.55 16.24 -22.26
C SER A 247 -2.08 17.60 -22.79
N LYS A 248 -2.90 18.65 -22.63
CA LYS A 248 -2.67 19.96 -23.24
C LYS A 248 -1.30 20.55 -22.87
N ALA A 249 -0.90 20.47 -21.61
CA ALA A 249 0.36 21.02 -21.15
C ALA A 249 1.56 20.39 -21.87
N GLN A 250 1.58 19.07 -22.04
CA GLN A 250 2.65 18.35 -22.72
C GLN A 250 2.63 18.62 -24.24
N LEU A 251 1.47 18.69 -24.84
CA LEU A 251 1.32 18.97 -26.26
C LEU A 251 1.71 20.43 -26.61
N ASP A 252 1.42 21.38 -25.71
CA ASP A 252 1.87 22.77 -25.85
C ASP A 252 3.42 22.87 -25.83
N GLU A 253 4.12 22.06 -25.01
CA GLU A 253 5.60 22.02 -25.02
C GLU A 253 6.15 21.44 -26.33
N MET A 254 5.51 20.40 -26.89
CA MET A 254 5.88 19.89 -28.22
C MET A 254 5.65 20.95 -29.31
N ALA A 255 4.53 21.66 -29.29
CA ALA A 255 4.26 22.73 -30.23
C ALA A 255 5.31 23.84 -30.15
N ARG A 256 5.73 24.24 -28.93
CA ARG A 256 6.82 25.22 -28.73
C ARG A 256 8.14 24.74 -29.32
N LEU A 257 8.51 23.47 -29.10
CA LEU A 257 9.71 22.88 -29.68
C LEU A 257 9.67 22.94 -31.22
N MET A 258 8.56 22.54 -31.83
CA MET A 258 8.40 22.54 -33.28
C MET A 258 8.40 23.95 -33.86
N ALA A 259 7.80 24.92 -33.17
CA ALA A 259 7.84 26.33 -33.56
C ALA A 259 9.26 26.92 -33.51
N ALA A 260 10.02 26.57 -32.46
CA ALA A 260 11.43 27.01 -32.31
C ALA A 260 12.39 26.33 -33.28
N SER A 261 12.01 25.19 -33.87
CA SER A 261 12.86 24.38 -34.75
C SER A 261 12.11 24.00 -36.04
N GLN A 262 11.89 24.98 -36.92
CA GLN A 262 11.08 24.81 -38.14
C GLN A 262 11.55 23.69 -39.07
N ALA A 263 12.86 23.39 -39.10
CA ALA A 263 13.43 22.28 -39.88
C ALA A 263 13.22 20.89 -39.22
N LEU A 264 12.78 20.84 -37.98
CA LEU A 264 12.61 19.61 -37.25
C LEU A 264 11.41 18.79 -37.80
N LYS A 265 11.70 17.57 -38.23
CA LYS A 265 10.71 16.58 -38.64
C LYS A 265 10.69 15.48 -37.58
N VAL A 266 9.51 15.14 -37.06
CA VAL A 266 9.34 14.10 -36.04
C VAL A 266 8.36 13.04 -36.50
N PHE A 267 8.62 11.81 -36.09
CA PHE A 267 7.65 10.73 -36.16
C PHE A 267 6.97 10.60 -34.80
N ILE A 268 5.67 10.52 -34.79
CA ILE A 268 4.88 10.28 -33.60
C ILE A 268 4.52 8.81 -33.58
N VAL A 269 4.93 8.10 -32.52
CA VAL A 269 4.66 6.67 -32.34
C VAL A 269 3.76 6.51 -31.13
N GLY A 270 2.58 5.94 -31.32
CA GLY A 270 1.68 5.56 -30.24
C GLY A 270 2.07 4.18 -29.70
N HIS A 271 1.88 3.98 -28.40
CA HIS A 271 2.02 2.69 -27.76
C HIS A 271 0.72 2.34 -27.04
N THR A 272 0.43 1.05 -26.93
CA THR A 272 -0.63 0.46 -26.08
C THR A 272 0.01 -0.56 -25.14
N ASP A 273 -0.71 -0.98 -24.12
CA ASP A 273 -0.36 -2.16 -23.34
C ASP A 273 -0.46 -3.44 -24.21
N ASN A 274 -0.09 -4.57 -23.62
CA ASN A 274 -0.14 -5.87 -24.26
C ASN A 274 -1.45 -6.63 -23.95
N VAL A 275 -2.48 -5.94 -23.46
CA VAL A 275 -3.78 -6.55 -23.14
C VAL A 275 -4.68 -6.51 -24.38
N GLY A 276 -5.23 -7.65 -24.76
CA GLY A 276 -6.16 -7.79 -25.89
C GLY A 276 -5.51 -8.23 -27.20
N ASP A 277 -6.23 -8.02 -28.29
CA ASP A 277 -5.80 -8.42 -29.63
C ASP A 277 -4.73 -7.50 -30.20
N LEU A 278 -3.65 -8.08 -30.77
CA LEU A 278 -2.51 -7.34 -31.30
C LEU A 278 -2.92 -6.39 -32.44
N SER A 279 -3.81 -6.83 -33.35
CA SER A 279 -4.21 -6.03 -34.50
C SER A 279 -5.06 -4.83 -34.05
N ALA A 280 -5.93 -5.03 -33.07
CA ALA A 280 -6.72 -3.95 -32.46
C ALA A 280 -5.82 -2.93 -31.74
N ASN A 281 -4.81 -3.41 -31.03
CA ASN A 281 -3.83 -2.56 -30.34
C ASN A 281 -2.96 -1.76 -31.30
N LEU A 282 -2.50 -2.35 -32.40
CA LEU A 282 -1.78 -1.63 -33.46
C LEU A 282 -2.65 -0.54 -34.08
N ALA A 283 -3.89 -0.86 -34.44
CA ALA A 283 -4.82 0.12 -34.99
C ALA A 283 -5.14 1.27 -34.02
N LEU A 284 -5.26 0.96 -32.71
CA LEU A 284 -5.47 1.96 -31.66
C LEU A 284 -4.22 2.87 -31.51
N SER A 285 -3.03 2.30 -31.47
CA SER A 285 -1.78 3.01 -31.36
C SER A 285 -1.58 3.98 -32.54
N GLN A 286 -1.89 3.55 -33.76
CA GLN A 286 -1.86 4.40 -34.94
C GLN A 286 -2.85 5.56 -34.85
N ARG A 287 -4.12 5.30 -34.51
CA ARG A 287 -5.11 6.38 -34.32
C ARG A 287 -4.73 7.39 -33.27
N ARG A 288 -4.08 6.96 -32.17
CA ARG A 288 -3.56 7.87 -31.14
C ARG A 288 -2.45 8.75 -31.66
N ALA A 289 -1.50 8.18 -32.40
CA ALA A 289 -0.43 8.94 -33.03
C ALA A 289 -0.97 9.98 -34.05
N GLU A 290 -1.94 9.59 -34.86
CA GLU A 290 -2.62 10.48 -35.82
C GLU A 290 -3.37 11.62 -35.10
N ALA A 291 -4.06 11.36 -34.00
CA ALA A 291 -4.74 12.39 -33.21
C ALA A 291 -3.76 13.43 -32.63
N ILE A 292 -2.59 12.99 -32.15
CA ILE A 292 -1.53 13.92 -31.69
C ILE A 292 -0.96 14.72 -32.87
N ALA A 293 -0.71 14.07 -34.00
CA ALA A 293 -0.19 14.75 -35.19
C ALA A 293 -1.16 15.81 -35.70
N ALA A 294 -2.46 15.51 -35.75
CA ALA A 294 -3.49 16.46 -36.13
C ALA A 294 -3.56 17.64 -35.17
N TRP A 295 -3.50 17.40 -33.86
CA TRP A 295 -3.49 18.44 -32.84
C TRP A 295 -2.29 19.39 -32.97
N LEU A 296 -1.09 18.86 -33.24
CA LEU A 296 0.11 19.65 -33.46
C LEU A 296 0.08 20.41 -34.76
N ALA A 297 -0.44 19.84 -35.84
CA ALA A 297 -0.57 20.49 -37.16
C ALA A 297 -1.52 21.70 -37.09
N ASP A 298 -2.64 21.59 -36.40
CA ASP A 298 -3.60 22.68 -36.21
C ASP A 298 -2.95 23.88 -35.52
N ARG A 299 -2.09 23.66 -34.54
CA ARG A 299 -1.39 24.70 -33.80
C ARG A 299 -0.16 25.26 -34.46
N LYS A 300 0.49 24.50 -35.32
CA LYS A 300 1.61 25.00 -36.15
C LYS A 300 1.16 26.03 -37.18
N SER A 301 -0.15 26.04 -37.51
CA SER A 301 -0.75 27.00 -38.44
C SER A 301 -1.13 28.33 -37.79
N VAL A 302 -1.05 28.44 -36.46
CA VAL A 302 -1.50 29.59 -35.65
C VAL A 302 -0.34 30.40 -35.08
N VAL A 303 0.93 30.03 -35.38
CA VAL A 303 2.16 30.78 -34.93
C VAL A 303 2.90 31.38 -36.08
#